data_88cb1f6b23e87323fe7c072e34c468b8
#
_entry.id   88cb1f6b23e87323fe7c072e34c468b8
#
_cell.length_a   1.000
_cell.length_b   1.000
_cell.length_c   1.000
_cell.angle_alpha   90.00
_cell.angle_beta   90.00
_cell.angle_gamma   90.00
#
_symmetry.space_group_name_H-M   'P 1'
#
loop_
_entity.id
_entity.type
_entity.pdbx_description
1 polymer ?
#
loop_
_entity_poly.entity_id
_entity_poly.type
_entity_poly.pdbx_seq_one_letter_code
_entity_poly.pdbx_strand_id
1 'polypeptide(L)'
;MFVPTAIHIRHVLIYLFLSHTTMKDSETFLKNVYNTHAPHYNTIRNWFHRFEKDDFSLDEKDRSGRPRELDLDKLKHALQSDPFQSSRELAVTFGVHHSTVLEGLKSLGMRKLFGRFIPHHLTQANLDRRVDDSITLLTLHAGDRWLDRLITGDEKWVFYDNHHRKSQWVGEGESPQDWGVDGPIYWELLPEGKTITGDLYTTQLRNLKKAVDRSALKDKKVYYQHDNARPHVSKQVKQELMGYGWNVLPHPPYSPDLAPSDYWLFGDMTRAFEGRSFNSRGAVEAALKQYFASRPAGFYRNGIHKLRERWRHVVDNDGQYN
;
A
#
# COMPACT_ATOMS: atom_id res chain seq x y z
N MET A 1 -17.00 5.33 48.65
CA MET A 1 -17.32 3.91 48.82
C MET A 1 -16.25 3.09 48.10
N PHE A 2 -15.67 2.08 48.75
CA PHE A 2 -14.62 1.27 48.15
C PHE A 2 -15.22 0.32 47.11
N VAL A 3 -14.73 0.39 45.86
CA VAL A 3 -15.13 -0.54 44.76
C VAL A 3 -13.98 -1.55 44.59
N PRO A 4 -14.21 -2.84 44.93
CA PRO A 4 -13.15 -3.83 44.82
C PRO A 4 -12.81 -4.14 43.36
N THR A 5 -11.52 -4.28 43.05
CA THR A 5 -11.08 -4.82 41.75
C THR A 5 -11.32 -6.34 41.69
N ALA A 6 -11.37 -6.89 40.46
CA ALA A 6 -11.52 -8.34 40.29
C ALA A 6 -10.39 -9.11 41.00
N ILE A 7 -9.18 -8.62 40.94
CA ILE A 7 -8.02 -9.26 41.59
C ILE A 7 -8.10 -9.18 43.12
N HIS A 8 -8.63 -8.09 43.67
CA HIS A 8 -8.88 -7.97 45.09
C HIS A 8 -9.88 -9.02 45.58
N ILE A 9 -10.99 -9.19 44.88
CA ILE A 9 -11.99 -10.24 45.19
C ILE A 9 -11.36 -11.63 45.13
N ARG A 10 -10.49 -11.90 44.16
CA ARG A 10 -9.80 -13.20 44.02
C ARG A 10 -8.88 -13.49 45.22
N HIS A 11 -8.17 -12.50 45.74
CA HIS A 11 -7.36 -12.66 46.96
C HIS A 11 -8.22 -12.96 48.17
N VAL A 12 -9.37 -12.30 48.29
CA VAL A 12 -10.29 -12.59 49.40
C VAL A 12 -10.87 -13.98 49.27
N LEU A 13 -11.17 -14.45 48.05
CA LEU A 13 -11.65 -15.83 47.82
C LEU A 13 -10.59 -16.88 48.18
N ILE A 14 -9.28 -16.64 47.93
CA ILE A 14 -8.19 -17.51 48.42
C ILE A 14 -8.18 -17.56 49.93
N TYR A 15 -8.28 -16.40 50.60
CA TYR A 15 -8.28 -16.34 52.04
C TYR A 15 -9.45 -17.14 52.63
N LEU A 16 -10.67 -16.96 52.09
CA LEU A 16 -11.87 -17.68 52.56
C LEU A 16 -11.76 -19.22 52.31
N PHE A 17 -11.19 -19.62 51.17
CA PHE A 17 -10.92 -21.01 50.86
C PHE A 17 -9.93 -21.66 51.87
N LEU A 18 -8.78 -20.99 52.08
CA LEU A 18 -7.75 -21.46 53.02
C LEU A 18 -8.22 -21.42 54.46
N SER A 19 -9.21 -20.59 54.79
CA SER A 19 -9.89 -20.55 56.09
C SER A 19 -10.98 -21.63 56.26
N HIS A 20 -11.10 -22.56 55.29
CA HIS A 20 -12.09 -23.64 55.26
C HIS A 20 -13.54 -23.14 55.34
N THR A 21 -13.82 -21.91 54.88
CA THR A 21 -15.16 -21.34 54.83
C THR A 21 -15.96 -21.99 53.70
N THR A 22 -17.22 -22.30 53.94
CA THR A 22 -18.05 -22.89 52.87
C THR A 22 -18.35 -21.88 51.76
N MET A 23 -18.63 -22.34 50.55
CA MET A 23 -18.97 -21.46 49.41
C MET A 23 -20.19 -20.58 49.73
N LYS A 24 -21.16 -21.08 50.50
CA LYS A 24 -22.37 -20.34 50.87
C LYS A 24 -22.08 -19.28 51.91
N ASP A 25 -21.25 -19.59 52.91
CA ASP A 25 -20.83 -18.61 53.92
C ASP A 25 -19.94 -17.54 53.31
N SER A 26 -19.07 -17.92 52.35
CA SER A 26 -18.25 -16.99 51.57
C SER A 26 -19.11 -16.03 50.76
N GLU A 27 -20.20 -16.48 50.14
CA GLU A 27 -21.14 -15.61 49.44
C GLU A 27 -21.78 -14.61 50.40
N THR A 28 -22.25 -15.08 51.56
CA THR A 28 -22.87 -14.25 52.58
C THR A 28 -21.87 -13.19 53.10
N PHE A 29 -20.65 -13.61 53.40
CA PHE A 29 -19.57 -12.70 53.81
C PHE A 29 -19.30 -11.62 52.77
N LEU A 30 -19.10 -12.01 51.51
CA LEU A 30 -18.80 -11.08 50.44
C LEU A 30 -19.95 -10.11 50.14
N LYS A 31 -21.20 -10.58 50.23
CA LYS A 31 -22.39 -9.72 50.13
C LYS A 31 -22.46 -8.68 51.28
N ASN A 32 -22.14 -9.07 52.47
CA ASN A 32 -22.12 -8.16 53.62
C ASN A 32 -21.00 -7.12 53.54
N VAL A 33 -19.84 -7.48 52.96
CA VAL A 33 -18.69 -6.58 52.85
C VAL A 33 -18.80 -5.67 51.63
N TYR A 34 -19.17 -6.21 50.44
CA TYR A 34 -19.11 -5.52 49.16
C TYR A 34 -20.48 -5.17 48.58
N ASN A 35 -21.57 -5.57 49.20
CA ASN A 35 -22.96 -5.30 48.79
C ASN A 35 -23.19 -5.61 47.30
N THR A 36 -23.51 -4.62 46.49
CA THR A 36 -23.78 -4.75 45.05
C THR A 36 -22.54 -5.13 44.21
N HIS A 37 -21.34 -5.00 44.78
CA HIS A 37 -20.08 -5.36 44.12
C HIS A 37 -19.58 -6.77 44.47
N ALA A 38 -20.37 -7.54 45.27
CA ALA A 38 -20.04 -8.91 45.58
C ALA A 38 -20.13 -9.80 44.32
N PRO A 39 -19.22 -10.76 44.16
CA PRO A 39 -19.29 -11.69 43.05
C PRO A 39 -20.50 -12.62 43.17
N HIS A 40 -21.06 -13.00 42.01
CA HIS A 40 -22.16 -14.00 41.98
C HIS A 40 -21.67 -15.35 42.48
N TYR A 41 -22.55 -16.13 43.13
CA TYR A 41 -22.26 -17.46 43.66
C TYR A 41 -21.51 -18.38 42.68
N ASN A 42 -21.89 -18.38 41.39
CA ASN A 42 -21.21 -19.21 40.41
C ASN A 42 -19.74 -18.81 40.22
N THR A 43 -19.39 -17.52 40.39
CA THR A 43 -18.02 -17.06 40.36
C THR A 43 -17.22 -17.58 41.54
N ILE A 44 -17.82 -17.54 42.76
CA ILE A 44 -17.21 -18.09 43.98
C ILE A 44 -16.96 -19.58 43.80
N ARG A 45 -17.97 -20.33 43.35
CA ARG A 45 -17.88 -21.76 43.08
C ARG A 45 -16.78 -22.12 42.11
N ASN A 46 -16.70 -21.39 41.01
CA ASN A 46 -15.67 -21.65 39.98
C ASN A 46 -14.25 -21.42 40.51
N TRP A 47 -14.05 -20.39 41.34
CA TRP A 47 -12.77 -20.16 41.98
C TRP A 47 -12.43 -21.21 43.04
N PHE A 48 -13.37 -21.60 43.87
CA PHE A 48 -13.16 -22.66 44.86
C PHE A 48 -12.79 -23.99 44.19
N HIS A 49 -13.47 -24.39 43.10
CA HIS A 49 -13.09 -25.57 42.33
C HIS A 49 -11.72 -25.49 41.67
N ARG A 50 -11.21 -24.28 41.39
CA ARG A 50 -9.83 -24.12 40.95
C ARG A 50 -8.85 -24.32 42.08
N PHE A 51 -9.13 -23.75 43.23
CA PHE A 51 -8.31 -23.90 44.43
C PHE A 51 -8.27 -25.34 44.95
N GLU A 52 -9.38 -26.09 44.86
CA GLU A 52 -9.42 -27.52 45.14
C GLU A 52 -8.49 -28.36 44.25
N LYS A 53 -8.12 -27.82 43.07
CA LYS A 53 -7.17 -28.43 42.12
C LYS A 53 -5.77 -27.85 42.23
N ASP A 54 -5.44 -27.20 43.33
CA ASP A 54 -4.18 -26.49 43.56
C ASP A 54 -3.87 -25.38 42.53
N ASP A 55 -4.87 -24.89 41.75
CA ASP A 55 -4.72 -23.76 40.84
C ASP A 55 -5.03 -22.45 41.57
N PHE A 56 -4.02 -21.89 42.22
CA PHE A 56 -4.07 -20.58 42.88
C PHE A 56 -3.65 -19.42 41.99
N SER A 57 -3.50 -19.62 40.70
CA SER A 57 -3.24 -18.55 39.73
C SER A 57 -4.45 -17.62 39.67
N LEU A 58 -4.21 -16.32 39.90
CA LEU A 58 -5.26 -15.31 39.90
C LEU A 58 -5.46 -14.66 38.51
N ASP A 59 -4.66 -15.05 37.54
CA ASP A 59 -4.80 -14.57 36.18
C ASP A 59 -6.01 -15.16 35.48
N GLU A 60 -6.69 -14.34 34.68
CA GLU A 60 -7.72 -14.88 33.79
C GLU A 60 -7.01 -15.64 32.66
N LYS A 61 -7.31 -16.94 32.58
CA LYS A 61 -6.91 -17.70 31.39
C LYS A 61 -7.66 -17.11 30.19
N ASP A 62 -6.94 -16.89 29.09
CA ASP A 62 -7.56 -16.49 27.85
C ASP A 62 -8.72 -17.43 27.53
N ARG A 63 -9.90 -16.85 27.36
CA ARG A 63 -11.06 -17.62 26.98
C ARG A 63 -10.88 -18.04 25.54
N SER A 64 -10.94 -19.33 25.26
CA SER A 64 -11.05 -19.82 23.89
C SER A 64 -12.29 -19.18 23.27
N GLY A 65 -12.10 -18.25 22.35
CA GLY A 65 -13.19 -17.61 21.62
C GLY A 65 -13.99 -18.65 20.81
N ARG A 66 -15.08 -18.22 20.19
CA ARG A 66 -15.84 -19.07 19.27
C ARG A 66 -14.88 -19.70 18.25
N PRO A 67 -14.94 -21.01 18.01
CA PRO A 67 -14.15 -21.69 16.99
C PRO A 67 -14.30 -20.97 15.65
N ARG A 68 -13.19 -20.72 14.97
CA ARG A 68 -13.23 -20.08 13.64
C ARG A 68 -13.85 -21.04 12.65
N GLU A 69 -14.90 -20.60 11.95
CA GLU A 69 -15.55 -21.36 10.87
C GLU A 69 -14.68 -21.42 9.62
N LEU A 70 -13.76 -20.45 9.45
CA LEU A 70 -12.88 -20.32 8.29
C LEU A 70 -11.50 -20.91 8.59
N ASP A 71 -11.11 -21.88 7.77
CA ASP A 71 -9.76 -22.46 7.75
C ASP A 71 -8.81 -21.50 7.07
N LEU A 72 -7.87 -20.93 7.83
CA LEU A 72 -6.94 -19.93 7.36
C LEU A 72 -5.89 -20.49 6.40
N ASP A 73 -5.50 -21.76 6.55
CA ASP A 73 -4.51 -22.38 5.65
C ASP A 73 -5.13 -22.63 4.29
N LYS A 74 -6.38 -23.08 4.25
CA LYS A 74 -7.13 -23.20 3.00
C LYS A 74 -7.35 -21.85 2.33
N LEU A 75 -7.67 -20.80 3.11
CA LEU A 75 -7.81 -19.44 2.59
C LEU A 75 -6.49 -18.94 1.98
N LYS A 76 -5.38 -19.16 2.65
CA LYS A 76 -4.04 -18.81 2.16
C LYS A 76 -3.71 -19.56 0.87
N HIS A 77 -3.99 -20.85 0.81
CA HIS A 77 -3.76 -21.68 -0.39
C HIS A 77 -4.63 -21.25 -1.57
N ALA A 78 -5.91 -20.94 -1.34
CA ALA A 78 -6.81 -20.43 -2.38
C ALA A 78 -6.29 -19.13 -2.99
N LEU A 79 -5.76 -18.22 -2.17
CA LEU A 79 -5.15 -16.96 -2.63
C LEU A 79 -3.80 -17.15 -3.31
N GLN A 80 -3.03 -18.18 -2.97
CA GLN A 80 -1.81 -18.54 -3.69
C GLN A 80 -2.13 -19.10 -5.10
N SER A 81 -3.24 -19.81 -5.23
CA SER A 81 -3.70 -20.37 -6.52
C SER A 81 -4.32 -19.31 -7.42
N ASP A 82 -5.12 -18.40 -6.85
CA ASP A 82 -5.69 -17.24 -7.54
C ASP A 82 -5.76 -16.02 -6.61
N PRO A 83 -4.79 -15.12 -6.69
CA PRO A 83 -4.71 -13.92 -5.83
C PRO A 83 -5.72 -12.82 -6.22
N PHE A 84 -6.48 -12.98 -7.31
CA PHE A 84 -7.42 -11.98 -7.79
C PHE A 84 -8.85 -12.16 -7.27
N GLN A 85 -9.13 -13.22 -6.53
CA GLN A 85 -10.44 -13.49 -5.96
C GLN A 85 -10.88 -12.36 -5.01
N SER A 86 -12.13 -11.95 -5.16
CA SER A 86 -12.72 -11.00 -4.22
C SER A 86 -13.08 -11.69 -2.90
N SER A 87 -13.16 -10.92 -1.81
CA SER A 87 -13.61 -11.46 -0.51
C SER A 87 -15.02 -12.05 -0.55
N ARG A 88 -15.85 -11.65 -1.52
CA ARG A 88 -17.20 -12.22 -1.74
C ARG A 88 -17.13 -13.55 -2.47
N GLU A 89 -16.29 -13.68 -3.48
CA GLU A 89 -16.04 -14.96 -4.18
C GLU A 89 -15.45 -15.98 -3.20
N LEU A 90 -14.45 -15.59 -2.42
CA LEU A 90 -13.91 -16.42 -1.35
C LEU A 90 -14.98 -16.80 -0.32
N ALA A 91 -15.87 -15.89 0.06
CA ALA A 91 -16.97 -16.17 0.98
C ALA A 91 -17.92 -17.25 0.43
N VAL A 92 -18.23 -17.19 -0.86
CA VAL A 92 -19.03 -18.23 -1.54
C VAL A 92 -18.27 -19.55 -1.58
N THR A 93 -16.99 -19.54 -1.92
CA THR A 93 -16.14 -20.76 -1.99
C THR A 93 -16.03 -21.47 -0.64
N PHE A 94 -15.90 -20.71 0.46
CA PHE A 94 -15.74 -21.28 1.79
C PHE A 94 -17.06 -21.41 2.56
N GLY A 95 -18.19 -21.01 2.00
CA GLY A 95 -19.50 -21.10 2.65
C GLY A 95 -19.65 -20.25 3.91
N VAL A 96 -18.91 -19.14 4.01
CA VAL A 96 -18.90 -18.24 5.17
C VAL A 96 -19.33 -16.83 4.80
N HIS A 97 -19.65 -16.00 5.80
CA HIS A 97 -19.96 -14.61 5.53
C HIS A 97 -18.70 -13.84 5.10
N HIS A 98 -18.88 -12.87 4.23
CA HIS A 98 -17.76 -12.10 3.65
C HIS A 98 -16.92 -11.36 4.72
N SER A 99 -17.52 -10.92 5.85
CA SER A 99 -16.78 -10.32 6.95
C SER A 99 -15.80 -11.31 7.62
N THR A 100 -16.18 -12.59 7.71
CA THR A 100 -15.32 -13.67 8.23
C THR A 100 -14.07 -13.85 7.35
N VAL A 101 -14.24 -13.74 6.03
CA VAL A 101 -13.09 -13.76 5.09
C VAL A 101 -12.20 -12.54 5.30
N LEU A 102 -12.77 -11.34 5.46
CA LEU A 102 -11.98 -10.12 5.69
C LEU A 102 -11.18 -10.20 7.00
N GLU A 103 -11.77 -10.74 8.07
CA GLU A 103 -11.07 -10.99 9.34
C GLU A 103 -9.97 -12.05 9.18
N GLY A 104 -10.23 -13.10 8.42
CA GLY A 104 -9.23 -14.11 8.07
C GLY A 104 -8.05 -13.52 7.31
N LEU A 105 -8.31 -12.72 6.29
CA LEU A 105 -7.28 -12.01 5.52
C LEU A 105 -6.44 -11.08 6.38
N LYS A 106 -7.10 -10.32 7.27
CA LYS A 106 -6.43 -9.43 8.23
C LYS A 106 -5.54 -10.24 9.20
N SER A 107 -6.00 -11.38 9.69
CA SER A 107 -5.21 -12.23 10.58
C SER A 107 -4.01 -12.89 9.90
N LEU A 108 -4.08 -13.11 8.58
CA LEU A 108 -2.97 -13.57 7.74
C LEU A 108 -2.01 -12.44 7.33
N GLY A 109 -2.23 -11.20 7.80
CA GLY A 109 -1.42 -10.04 7.41
C GLY A 109 -1.62 -9.61 5.96
N MET A 110 -2.61 -10.18 5.26
CA MET A 110 -2.85 -9.88 3.85
C MET A 110 -3.57 -8.54 3.71
N ARG A 111 -3.01 -7.67 2.86
CA ARG A 111 -3.61 -6.40 2.46
C ARG A 111 -4.02 -6.49 1.00
N LYS A 112 -5.21 -5.96 0.68
CA LYS A 112 -5.63 -5.82 -0.72
C LYS A 112 -4.82 -4.66 -1.31
N LEU A 113 -3.74 -4.99 -2.00
CA LEU A 113 -3.02 -4.05 -2.85
C LEU A 113 -3.71 -4.00 -4.21
N PHE A 114 -3.63 -2.85 -4.88
CA PHE A 114 -4.31 -2.54 -6.14
C PHE A 114 -4.24 -3.70 -7.12
N GLY A 115 -5.39 -4.13 -7.62
CA GLY A 115 -5.48 -5.23 -8.56
C GLY A 115 -4.75 -4.94 -9.87
N ARG A 116 -3.48 -5.24 -9.92
CA ARG A 116 -2.60 -5.56 -11.06
C ARG A 116 -1.11 -5.56 -10.77
N PHE A 117 -0.66 -5.11 -9.63
CA PHE A 117 0.74 -5.31 -9.26
C PHE A 117 0.82 -6.41 -8.20
N ILE A 118 1.02 -7.65 -8.65
CA ILE A 118 1.81 -8.59 -7.86
C ILE A 118 3.22 -8.02 -8.01
N PRO A 119 3.83 -7.47 -6.95
CA PRO A 119 5.20 -7.03 -7.04
C PRO A 119 6.03 -8.22 -7.52
N HIS A 120 6.90 -7.99 -8.50
CA HIS A 120 7.86 -9.00 -8.90
C HIS A 120 8.59 -9.50 -7.65
N HIS A 121 8.74 -10.82 -7.49
CA HIS A 121 9.45 -11.34 -6.33
C HIS A 121 10.91 -10.88 -6.41
N LEU A 122 11.26 -9.88 -5.59
CA LEU A 122 12.59 -9.28 -5.60
C LEU A 122 13.61 -10.29 -5.08
N THR A 123 14.67 -10.50 -5.83
CA THR A 123 15.85 -11.23 -5.36
C THR A 123 16.62 -10.34 -4.39
N GLN A 124 17.51 -10.94 -3.57
CA GLN A 124 18.37 -10.15 -2.67
C GLN A 124 19.16 -9.09 -3.44
N ALA A 125 19.71 -9.43 -4.60
CA ALA A 125 20.43 -8.47 -5.45
C ALA A 125 19.54 -7.30 -5.92
N ASN A 126 18.23 -7.52 -6.13
CA ASN A 126 17.30 -6.45 -6.44
C ASN A 126 17.02 -5.56 -5.22
N LEU A 127 16.87 -6.16 -4.04
CA LEU A 127 16.68 -5.43 -2.78
C LEU A 127 17.90 -4.54 -2.48
N ASP A 128 19.10 -5.11 -2.55
CA ASP A 128 20.36 -4.38 -2.33
C ASP A 128 20.48 -3.21 -3.32
N ARG A 129 20.19 -3.45 -4.61
CA ARG A 129 20.23 -2.41 -5.64
C ARG A 129 19.21 -1.30 -5.39
N ARG A 130 18.01 -1.63 -4.91
CA ARG A 130 16.99 -0.65 -4.55
C ARG A 130 17.45 0.25 -3.40
N VAL A 131 18.11 -0.33 -2.38
CA VAL A 131 18.69 0.41 -1.27
C VAL A 131 19.81 1.33 -1.76
N ASP A 132 20.77 0.81 -2.53
CA ASP A 132 21.93 1.57 -3.03
C ASP A 132 21.50 2.76 -3.91
N ASP A 133 20.60 2.53 -4.87
CA ASP A 133 20.07 3.57 -5.74
C ASP A 133 19.29 4.62 -4.94
N SER A 134 18.50 4.21 -3.92
CA SER A 134 17.75 5.12 -3.05
C SER A 134 18.67 5.97 -2.17
N ILE A 135 19.72 5.41 -1.58
CA ILE A 135 20.74 6.15 -0.82
C ILE A 135 21.44 7.17 -1.73
N THR A 136 21.82 6.75 -2.93
CA THR A 136 22.45 7.62 -3.93
C THR A 136 21.57 8.84 -4.25
N LEU A 137 20.26 8.62 -4.49
CA LEU A 137 19.30 9.67 -4.83
C LEU A 137 19.00 10.59 -3.63
N LEU A 138 18.92 10.05 -2.42
CA LEU A 138 18.78 10.84 -1.18
C LEU A 138 20.01 11.71 -0.94
N THR A 139 21.21 11.19 -1.15
CA THR A 139 22.47 11.93 -1.00
C THR A 139 22.56 13.04 -2.04
N LEU A 140 22.22 12.76 -3.29
CA LEU A 140 22.16 13.75 -4.35
C LEU A 140 21.17 14.86 -4.01
N HIS A 141 20.02 14.53 -3.44
CA HIS A 141 18.98 15.50 -3.05
C HIS A 141 19.39 16.36 -1.84
N ALA A 142 20.20 15.85 -0.93
CA ALA A 142 20.69 16.62 0.21
C ALA A 142 21.58 17.80 -0.22
N GLY A 143 22.34 17.63 -1.33
CA GLY A 143 23.23 18.66 -1.86
C GLY A 143 22.55 19.69 -2.79
N ASP A 144 21.43 19.33 -3.41
CA ASP A 144 20.71 20.18 -4.37
C ASP A 144 19.22 19.80 -4.40
N ARG A 145 18.31 20.77 -4.33
CA ARG A 145 16.85 20.55 -4.47
C ARG A 145 16.46 20.40 -5.94
N TRP A 146 16.93 19.34 -6.57
CA TRP A 146 16.77 19.10 -8.01
C TRP A 146 15.42 18.50 -8.42
N LEU A 147 14.57 18.07 -7.49
CA LEU A 147 13.26 17.50 -7.80
C LEU A 147 12.37 18.44 -8.64
N ASP A 148 12.50 19.75 -8.44
CA ASP A 148 11.78 20.73 -9.27
C ASP A 148 12.30 20.81 -10.72
N ARG A 149 13.38 20.10 -11.04
CA ARG A 149 13.99 19.99 -12.37
C ARG A 149 14.01 18.55 -12.87
N LEU A 150 13.26 17.67 -12.20
CA LEU A 150 13.09 16.28 -12.61
C LEU A 150 12.04 16.17 -13.70
N ILE A 151 12.37 15.43 -14.73
CA ILE A 151 11.44 14.93 -15.75
C ILE A 151 11.39 13.41 -15.60
N THR A 152 10.21 12.86 -15.48
CA THR A 152 9.97 11.41 -15.47
C THR A 152 9.20 11.02 -16.72
N GLY A 153 9.63 9.95 -17.37
CA GLY A 153 9.03 9.43 -18.61
C GLY A 153 8.72 7.95 -18.50
N ASP A 154 7.55 7.56 -18.98
CA ASP A 154 7.09 6.17 -19.04
C ASP A 154 5.90 6.01 -19.98
N GLU A 155 5.54 4.76 -20.34
CA GLU A 155 4.46 4.43 -21.26
C GLU A 155 3.29 3.75 -20.55
N LYS A 156 2.07 4.12 -20.98
CA LYS A 156 0.83 3.55 -20.44
C LYS A 156 -0.13 3.16 -21.53
N TRP A 157 -0.66 1.94 -21.42
CA TRP A 157 -1.81 1.53 -22.22
C TRP A 157 -3.08 2.26 -21.78
N VAL A 158 -3.79 2.84 -22.76
CA VAL A 158 -5.16 3.36 -22.59
C VAL A 158 -6.07 2.49 -23.45
N PHE A 159 -7.03 1.83 -22.82
CA PHE A 159 -7.96 0.96 -23.52
C PHE A 159 -9.10 1.76 -24.15
N TYR A 160 -9.62 1.29 -25.30
CA TYR A 160 -10.85 1.83 -25.88
C TYR A 160 -12.05 1.56 -24.99
N ASP A 161 -12.06 0.44 -24.27
CA ASP A 161 -13.09 0.10 -23.29
C ASP A 161 -12.46 -0.12 -21.92
N ASN A 162 -12.78 0.77 -20.99
CA ASN A 162 -12.24 0.79 -19.64
C ASN A 162 -13.32 0.31 -18.67
N HIS A 163 -13.51 -1.00 -18.56
CA HIS A 163 -14.49 -1.59 -17.66
C HIS A 163 -14.30 -1.13 -16.21
N HIS A 164 -15.45 -0.92 -15.51
CA HIS A 164 -15.44 -0.70 -14.06
C HIS A 164 -14.74 -1.87 -13.36
N ARG A 165 -13.63 -1.62 -12.72
CA ARG A 165 -13.02 -2.58 -11.80
C ARG A 165 -13.79 -2.55 -10.50
N LYS A 166 -14.13 -3.74 -9.96
CA LYS A 166 -14.82 -3.87 -8.68
C LYS A 166 -14.12 -3.02 -7.62
N SER A 167 -14.92 -2.17 -6.96
CA SER A 167 -14.57 -1.07 -6.06
C SER A 167 -13.42 -1.31 -5.08
N GLN A 168 -12.58 -0.28 -4.95
CA GLN A 168 -11.68 -0.08 -3.81
C GLN A 168 -12.27 0.96 -2.86
N TRP A 169 -12.08 0.75 -1.56
CA TRP A 169 -12.38 1.74 -0.53
C TRP A 169 -11.27 2.79 -0.50
N VAL A 170 -11.63 4.07 -0.69
CA VAL A 170 -10.72 5.23 -0.56
C VAL A 170 -11.38 6.23 0.36
N GLY A 171 -10.62 6.82 1.29
CA GLY A 171 -11.08 7.91 2.14
C GLY A 171 -11.35 9.19 1.35
N GLU A 172 -12.34 9.98 1.78
CA GLU A 172 -12.70 11.26 1.19
C GLU A 172 -11.64 12.33 1.43
N GLY A 173 -11.44 13.13 0.38
CA GLY A 173 -10.91 14.51 0.43
C GLY A 173 -9.42 14.63 0.17
N GLU A 174 -9.08 15.02 -1.06
CA GLU A 174 -8.13 16.09 -1.39
C GLU A 174 -7.92 16.20 -2.90
N SER A 175 -7.87 17.45 -3.41
CA SER A 175 -7.70 17.78 -4.83
C SER A 175 -6.22 17.91 -5.20
N PRO A 176 -5.83 17.54 -6.42
CA PRO A 176 -4.44 17.32 -6.86
C PRO A 176 -3.84 18.42 -7.74
N GLN A 177 -2.49 18.44 -7.89
CA GLN A 177 -1.80 19.40 -8.79
C GLN A 177 -0.34 19.01 -9.22
N ASP A 178 0.00 19.24 -10.48
CA ASP A 178 1.20 19.42 -11.36
C ASP A 178 2.39 18.42 -11.47
N TRP A 179 2.81 18.16 -12.76
CA TRP A 179 3.83 17.21 -13.17
C TRP A 179 5.01 17.82 -13.97
N GLY A 180 6.22 17.52 -13.69
CA GLY A 180 7.27 18.46 -13.94
C GLY A 180 6.70 19.78 -13.47
N VAL A 181 7.14 20.39 -12.54
CA VAL A 181 6.57 21.52 -11.79
C VAL A 181 5.37 22.24 -12.41
N ASP A 182 5.18 22.12 -13.73
CA ASP A 182 4.19 22.83 -14.56
C ASP A 182 3.32 21.95 -15.47
N GLY A 183 3.27 20.60 -15.29
CA GLY A 183 2.43 19.70 -16.08
C GLY A 183 3.19 18.82 -17.09
N PRO A 184 2.49 18.06 -17.96
CA PRO A 184 3.11 17.22 -18.97
C PRO A 184 3.89 18.07 -19.97
N ILE A 185 5.20 17.85 -20.03
CA ILE A 185 6.08 18.57 -20.97
C ILE A 185 5.91 18.05 -22.39
N TYR A 186 5.74 16.72 -22.51
CA TYR A 186 5.53 16.03 -23.77
C TYR A 186 4.75 14.74 -23.57
N TRP A 187 3.85 14.42 -24.48
CA TRP A 187 3.18 13.13 -24.58
C TRP A 187 2.70 12.90 -26.02
N GLU A 188 2.57 11.65 -26.41
CA GLU A 188 1.99 11.26 -27.69
C GLU A 188 1.26 9.92 -27.59
N LEU A 189 0.32 9.66 -28.51
CA LEU A 189 -0.26 8.35 -28.71
C LEU A 189 0.49 7.60 -29.81
N LEU A 190 0.96 6.39 -29.51
CA LEU A 190 1.55 5.54 -30.55
C LEU A 190 0.49 5.13 -31.58
N PRO A 191 0.90 4.90 -32.86
CA PRO A 191 0.04 4.24 -33.83
C PRO A 191 -0.40 2.84 -33.34
N GLU A 192 -1.59 2.42 -33.74
CA GLU A 192 -2.11 1.09 -33.37
C GLU A 192 -1.14 -0.02 -33.84
N GLY A 193 -0.97 -1.03 -32.98
CA GLY A 193 -0.10 -2.17 -33.24
C GLY A 193 1.40 -1.86 -33.17
N LYS A 194 1.80 -0.63 -32.84
CA LYS A 194 3.22 -0.29 -32.64
C LYS A 194 3.63 -0.46 -31.18
N THR A 195 4.83 -0.97 -31.00
CA THR A 195 5.52 -1.06 -29.70
C THR A 195 6.69 -0.12 -29.67
N ILE A 196 7.13 0.28 -28.49
CA ILE A 196 8.32 1.14 -28.33
C ILE A 196 9.56 0.36 -28.76
N THR A 197 10.31 0.96 -29.67
CA THR A 197 11.65 0.53 -30.11
C THR A 197 12.67 1.59 -29.73
N GLY A 198 13.96 1.25 -29.74
CA GLY A 198 15.03 2.24 -29.47
C GLY A 198 14.98 3.44 -30.41
N ASP A 199 14.68 3.23 -31.70
CA ASP A 199 14.56 4.31 -32.68
C ASP A 199 13.37 5.24 -32.39
N LEU A 200 12.21 4.63 -32.07
CA LEU A 200 11.01 5.39 -31.73
C LEU A 200 11.23 6.18 -30.45
N TYR A 201 11.78 5.55 -29.42
CA TYR A 201 12.07 6.21 -28.16
C TYR A 201 13.10 7.36 -28.32
N THR A 202 14.11 7.17 -29.14
CA THR A 202 15.05 8.24 -29.51
C THR A 202 14.33 9.41 -30.17
N THR A 203 13.37 9.15 -31.05
CA THR A 203 12.55 10.19 -31.68
C THR A 203 11.69 10.94 -30.66
N GLN A 204 11.09 10.21 -29.72
CA GLN A 204 10.33 10.79 -28.60
C GLN A 204 11.21 11.67 -27.72
N LEU A 205 12.42 11.22 -27.38
CA LEU A 205 13.39 12.01 -26.61
C LEU A 205 13.79 13.32 -27.33
N ARG A 206 13.95 13.30 -28.67
CA ARG A 206 14.18 14.51 -29.44
C ARG A 206 13.01 15.48 -29.38
N ASN A 207 11.79 14.97 -29.42
CA ASN A 207 10.59 15.81 -29.29
C ASN A 207 10.46 16.35 -27.85
N LEU A 208 10.71 15.52 -26.84
CA LEU A 208 10.80 15.96 -25.46
C LEU A 208 11.85 17.06 -25.27
N LYS A 209 13.06 16.89 -25.83
CA LYS A 209 14.13 17.92 -25.78
C LYS A 209 13.66 19.24 -26.37
N LYS A 210 13.01 19.22 -27.54
CA LYS A 210 12.43 20.44 -28.14
C LYS A 210 11.37 21.08 -27.25
N ALA A 211 10.57 20.31 -26.55
CA ALA A 211 9.58 20.81 -25.61
C ALA A 211 10.23 21.43 -24.36
N VAL A 212 11.26 20.78 -23.82
CA VAL A 212 12.07 21.30 -22.68
C VAL A 212 12.73 22.62 -23.05
N ASP A 213 13.28 22.76 -24.26
CA ASP A 213 13.92 24.00 -24.74
C ASP A 213 12.93 25.18 -24.89
N ARG A 214 11.63 24.90 -24.87
CA ARG A 214 10.55 25.91 -24.89
C ARG A 214 9.89 26.12 -23.51
N SER A 215 10.31 25.38 -22.52
CA SER A 215 9.74 25.41 -21.16
C SER A 215 10.59 26.25 -20.20
N ALA A 216 10.10 26.38 -18.96
CA ALA A 216 10.85 27.00 -17.86
C ALA A 216 12.11 26.21 -17.43
N LEU A 217 12.33 25.02 -18.00
CA LEU A 217 13.52 24.20 -17.77
C LEU A 217 14.65 24.47 -18.78
N LYS A 218 14.41 25.33 -19.78
CA LYS A 218 15.44 25.77 -20.69
C LYS A 218 16.64 26.32 -19.90
N ASP A 219 17.82 25.96 -20.33
CA ASP A 219 19.12 26.39 -19.74
C ASP A 219 19.32 25.99 -18.27
N LYS A 220 18.43 25.14 -17.72
CA LYS A 220 18.59 24.57 -16.38
C LYS A 220 19.22 23.18 -16.45
N LYS A 221 19.88 22.79 -15.35
CA LYS A 221 20.35 21.42 -15.15
C LYS A 221 19.16 20.50 -14.99
N VAL A 222 18.82 19.73 -16.02
CA VAL A 222 17.70 18.78 -16.04
C VAL A 222 18.13 17.43 -15.47
N TYR A 223 17.29 16.82 -14.69
CA TYR A 223 17.37 15.43 -14.23
C TYR A 223 16.29 14.62 -14.94
N TYR A 224 16.65 13.44 -15.43
CA TYR A 224 15.74 12.60 -16.18
C TYR A 224 15.66 11.21 -15.59
N GLN A 225 14.45 10.72 -15.38
CA GLN A 225 14.19 9.38 -14.86
C GLN A 225 13.31 8.61 -15.84
N HIS A 226 13.76 7.44 -16.22
CA HIS A 226 13.01 6.41 -16.95
C HIS A 226 13.36 5.04 -16.39
N ASP A 227 12.57 4.00 -16.73
CA ASP A 227 12.84 2.64 -16.32
C ASP A 227 13.97 1.98 -17.12
N ASN A 228 14.27 0.71 -16.81
CA ASN A 228 15.31 -0.08 -17.49
C ASN A 228 14.76 -0.94 -18.65
N ALA A 229 13.63 -0.58 -19.24
CA ALA A 229 13.12 -1.30 -20.41
C ALA A 229 14.18 -1.34 -21.53
N ARG A 230 14.24 -2.46 -22.26
CA ARG A 230 15.28 -2.67 -23.30
C ARG A 230 15.39 -1.50 -24.30
N PRO A 231 14.29 -0.91 -24.79
CA PRO A 231 14.37 0.27 -25.66
C PRO A 231 15.05 1.47 -24.99
N HIS A 232 14.77 1.70 -23.69
CA HIS A 232 15.25 2.88 -22.96
C HIS A 232 16.75 2.83 -22.67
N VAL A 233 17.31 1.64 -22.48
CA VAL A 233 18.75 1.45 -22.16
C VAL A 233 19.59 1.11 -23.39
N SER A 234 19.04 1.22 -24.60
CA SER A 234 19.77 0.96 -25.83
C SER A 234 20.94 1.92 -26.01
N LYS A 235 21.99 1.48 -26.74
CA LYS A 235 23.20 2.29 -26.99
C LYS A 235 22.86 3.65 -27.61
N GLN A 236 21.95 3.64 -28.55
CA GLN A 236 21.48 4.84 -29.26
C GLN A 236 20.82 5.84 -28.31
N VAL A 237 19.92 5.38 -27.44
CA VAL A 237 19.23 6.22 -26.45
C VAL A 237 20.23 6.83 -25.46
N LYS A 238 21.19 6.03 -24.97
CA LYS A 238 22.25 6.53 -24.08
C LYS A 238 23.08 7.62 -24.74
N GLN A 239 23.44 7.45 -26.01
CA GLN A 239 24.19 8.47 -26.78
C GLN A 239 23.37 9.76 -26.94
N GLU A 240 22.07 9.64 -27.24
CA GLU A 240 21.18 10.78 -27.40
C GLU A 240 21.06 11.58 -26.09
N LEU A 241 20.80 10.90 -24.96
CA LEU A 241 20.70 11.53 -23.64
C LEU A 241 22.01 12.18 -23.18
N MET A 242 23.14 11.55 -23.47
CA MET A 242 24.46 12.17 -23.23
C MET A 242 24.64 13.49 -24.03
N GLY A 243 24.16 13.54 -25.28
CA GLY A 243 24.18 14.74 -26.08
C GLY A 243 23.36 15.92 -25.57
N TYR A 244 22.34 15.63 -24.71
CA TYR A 244 21.51 16.68 -24.09
C TYR A 244 22.14 17.31 -22.85
N GLY A 245 23.17 16.70 -22.27
CA GLY A 245 23.75 17.12 -20.99
C GLY A 245 22.82 16.92 -19.79
N TRP A 246 21.82 16.05 -19.93
CA TRP A 246 20.91 15.74 -18.84
C TRP A 246 21.52 14.73 -17.85
N ASN A 247 21.17 14.87 -16.58
CA ASN A 247 21.55 13.88 -15.58
C ASN A 247 20.51 12.75 -15.54
N VAL A 248 20.82 11.62 -16.17
CA VAL A 248 19.98 10.43 -16.10
C VAL A 248 20.15 9.79 -14.74
N LEU A 249 19.03 9.66 -14.03
CA LEU A 249 19.02 9.09 -12.68
C LEU A 249 19.06 7.56 -12.70
N PRO A 250 19.71 6.91 -11.73
CA PRO A 250 19.57 5.48 -11.57
C PRO A 250 18.12 5.12 -11.23
N HIS A 251 17.64 4.01 -11.79
CA HIS A 251 16.34 3.43 -11.49
C HIS A 251 16.51 1.93 -11.30
N PRO A 252 16.20 1.37 -10.12
CA PRO A 252 16.38 -0.06 -9.87
C PRO A 252 15.38 -0.88 -10.68
N PRO A 253 15.74 -2.10 -11.10
CA PRO A 253 14.84 -3.01 -11.80
C PRO A 253 13.57 -3.29 -11.00
N TYR A 254 12.46 -3.55 -11.69
CA TYR A 254 11.18 -3.93 -11.10
C TYR A 254 10.67 -2.97 -10.02
N SER A 255 10.86 -1.67 -10.18
CA SER A 255 10.58 -0.67 -9.16
C SER A 255 9.58 0.40 -9.60
N PRO A 256 8.35 0.01 -10.02
CA PRO A 256 7.31 0.99 -10.39
C PRO A 256 6.88 1.85 -9.21
N ASP A 257 7.08 1.38 -7.98
CA ASP A 257 6.86 2.15 -6.77
C ASP A 257 7.85 3.31 -6.59
N LEU A 258 8.92 3.37 -7.37
CA LEU A 258 9.90 4.45 -7.44
C LEU A 258 9.82 5.26 -8.75
N ALA A 259 8.84 4.98 -9.60
CA ALA A 259 8.55 5.73 -10.81
C ALA A 259 7.29 6.61 -10.62
N PRO A 260 7.39 7.94 -10.57
CA PRO A 260 6.23 8.81 -10.37
C PRO A 260 5.14 8.60 -11.42
N SER A 261 5.50 8.23 -12.64
CA SER A 261 4.54 7.85 -13.68
C SER A 261 3.63 6.72 -13.22
N ASP A 262 4.18 5.66 -12.64
CA ASP A 262 3.44 4.48 -12.22
C ASP A 262 2.63 4.71 -10.95
N TYR A 263 3.28 5.11 -9.86
CA TYR A 263 2.62 5.17 -8.56
C TYR A 263 1.67 6.35 -8.40
N TRP A 264 1.80 7.39 -9.24
CA TRP A 264 1.00 8.61 -9.11
C TRP A 264 0.11 8.87 -10.33
N LEU A 265 0.70 9.18 -11.50
CA LEU A 265 -0.04 9.59 -12.70
C LEU A 265 -0.92 8.48 -13.26
N PHE A 266 -0.34 7.33 -13.55
CA PHE A 266 -1.03 6.26 -14.25
C PHE A 266 -2.14 5.63 -13.41
N GLY A 267 -1.95 5.58 -12.09
CA GLY A 267 -2.99 5.16 -11.15
C GLY A 267 -4.19 6.11 -11.17
N ASP A 268 -3.95 7.42 -11.13
CA ASP A 268 -4.99 8.44 -11.18
C ASP A 268 -5.69 8.50 -12.54
N MET A 269 -4.91 8.43 -13.64
CA MET A 269 -5.46 8.39 -15.00
C MET A 269 -6.35 7.15 -15.22
N THR A 270 -5.95 6.00 -14.71
CA THR A 270 -6.77 4.77 -14.79
C THR A 270 -8.12 4.97 -14.09
N ARG A 271 -8.14 5.59 -12.90
CA ARG A 271 -9.37 5.92 -12.17
C ARG A 271 -10.24 6.92 -12.92
N ALA A 272 -9.63 7.95 -13.51
CA ALA A 272 -10.33 8.96 -14.28
C ALA A 272 -11.01 8.42 -15.56
N PHE A 273 -10.48 7.33 -16.11
CA PHE A 273 -11.04 6.69 -17.31
C PHE A 273 -11.88 5.45 -17.00
N GLU A 274 -11.98 5.06 -15.74
CA GLU A 274 -12.78 3.90 -15.34
C GLU A 274 -14.25 4.05 -15.75
N GLY A 275 -14.81 3.02 -16.37
CA GLY A 275 -16.18 3.01 -16.93
C GLY A 275 -16.37 3.82 -18.21
N ARG A 276 -15.31 4.44 -18.76
CA ARG A 276 -15.40 5.18 -20.03
C ARG A 276 -15.05 4.28 -21.21
N SER A 277 -15.84 4.38 -22.26
CA SER A 277 -15.55 3.74 -23.55
C SER A 277 -15.26 4.81 -24.60
N PHE A 278 -14.25 4.56 -25.42
CA PHE A 278 -13.81 5.44 -26.49
C PHE A 278 -14.04 4.76 -27.84
N ASN A 279 -14.71 5.44 -28.75
CA ASN A 279 -15.06 4.90 -30.07
C ASN A 279 -13.99 5.16 -31.14
N SER A 280 -12.95 5.91 -30.82
CA SER A 280 -11.88 6.21 -31.75
C SER A 280 -10.60 6.67 -31.03
N ARG A 281 -9.48 6.62 -31.74
CA ARG A 281 -8.19 7.20 -31.30
C ARG A 281 -8.32 8.70 -30.97
N GLY A 282 -9.07 9.46 -31.79
CA GLY A 282 -9.31 10.87 -31.53
C GLY A 282 -10.08 11.13 -30.24
N ALA A 283 -11.02 10.24 -29.87
CA ALA A 283 -11.73 10.32 -28.60
C ALA A 283 -10.79 10.06 -27.39
N VAL A 284 -9.86 9.10 -27.51
CA VAL A 284 -8.81 8.86 -26.50
C VAL A 284 -7.92 10.09 -26.37
N GLU A 285 -7.46 10.66 -27.48
CA GLU A 285 -6.60 11.83 -27.49
C GLU A 285 -7.28 13.05 -26.85
N ALA A 286 -8.55 13.31 -27.18
CA ALA A 286 -9.34 14.37 -26.57
C ALA A 286 -9.52 14.17 -25.06
N ALA A 287 -9.78 12.90 -24.62
CA ALA A 287 -9.90 12.56 -23.22
C ALA A 287 -8.58 12.76 -22.45
N LEU A 288 -7.45 12.40 -23.04
CA LEU A 288 -6.12 12.65 -22.45
C LEU A 288 -5.83 14.15 -22.33
N LYS A 289 -6.10 14.94 -23.37
CA LYS A 289 -5.96 16.40 -23.32
C LYS A 289 -6.81 17.01 -22.21
N GLN A 290 -8.06 16.60 -22.11
CA GLN A 290 -8.96 17.04 -21.05
C GLN A 290 -8.47 16.60 -19.67
N TYR A 291 -8.00 15.35 -19.53
CA TYR A 291 -7.45 14.83 -18.27
C TYR A 291 -6.26 15.67 -17.82
N PHE A 292 -5.27 15.89 -18.66
CA PHE A 292 -4.10 16.68 -18.30
C PHE A 292 -4.46 18.13 -17.97
N ALA A 293 -5.36 18.76 -18.73
CA ALA A 293 -5.84 20.13 -18.47
C ALA A 293 -6.65 20.26 -17.18
N SER A 294 -7.30 19.19 -16.72
CA SER A 294 -8.12 19.18 -15.49
C SER A 294 -7.30 19.03 -14.21
N ARG A 295 -6.03 18.65 -14.32
CA ARG A 295 -5.18 18.45 -13.15
C ARG A 295 -4.56 19.79 -12.75
N PRO A 296 -4.81 20.24 -11.52
CA PRO A 296 -4.27 21.51 -11.05
C PRO A 296 -2.76 21.42 -10.71
N ALA A 297 -2.08 22.61 -10.55
CA ALA A 297 -0.62 22.80 -10.46
C ALA A 297 0.20 22.05 -9.38
N GLY A 298 -0.29 21.61 -8.24
CA GLY A 298 0.46 20.81 -7.23
C GLY A 298 0.36 19.28 -7.40
N PHE A 299 -0.59 18.74 -8.25
CA PHE A 299 -0.73 17.29 -8.41
C PHE A 299 0.60 16.64 -8.80
N TYR A 300 1.19 17.15 -9.82
CA TYR A 300 2.40 16.62 -10.37
C TYR A 300 3.61 16.90 -9.44
N ARG A 301 3.75 18.12 -8.92
CA ARG A 301 4.80 18.42 -7.93
C ARG A 301 4.74 17.46 -6.74
N ASN A 302 3.55 17.24 -6.18
CA ASN A 302 3.36 16.33 -5.07
C ASN A 302 3.76 14.89 -5.45
N GLY A 303 3.42 14.44 -6.66
CA GLY A 303 3.86 13.14 -7.18
C GLY A 303 5.38 12.99 -7.16
N ILE A 304 6.09 13.95 -7.74
CA ILE A 304 7.57 13.96 -7.79
C ILE A 304 8.16 14.06 -6.37
N HIS A 305 7.68 14.98 -5.54
CA HIS A 305 8.24 15.21 -4.21
C HIS A 305 8.04 14.02 -3.25
N LYS A 306 7.05 13.14 -3.49
CA LYS A 306 6.90 11.87 -2.77
C LYS A 306 8.06 10.90 -2.97
N LEU A 307 8.86 11.06 -4.00
CA LEU A 307 10.04 10.23 -4.21
C LEU A 307 10.97 10.20 -3.01
N ARG A 308 11.18 11.35 -2.36
CA ARG A 308 12.03 11.43 -1.17
C ARG A 308 11.53 10.53 -0.02
N GLU A 309 10.23 10.49 0.23
CA GLU A 309 9.63 9.63 1.25
C GLU A 309 9.75 8.17 0.84
N ARG A 310 9.52 7.86 -0.44
CA ARG A 310 9.61 6.50 -0.99
C ARG A 310 11.03 5.95 -0.95
N TRP A 311 12.05 6.75 -1.30
CA TRP A 311 13.44 6.33 -1.16
C TRP A 311 13.81 6.05 0.30
N ARG A 312 13.35 6.88 1.26
CA ARG A 312 13.55 6.61 2.68
C ARG A 312 12.89 5.31 3.09
N HIS A 313 11.64 5.12 2.69
CA HIS A 313 10.92 3.88 3.00
C HIS A 313 11.67 2.64 2.49
N VAL A 314 12.21 2.67 1.27
CA VAL A 314 13.02 1.58 0.72
C VAL A 314 14.27 1.33 1.55
N VAL A 315 14.97 2.39 1.98
CA VAL A 315 16.16 2.25 2.85
C VAL A 315 15.79 1.71 4.23
N ASP A 316 14.74 2.25 4.84
CA ASP A 316 14.29 1.88 6.19
C ASP A 316 13.67 0.45 6.25
N ASN A 317 13.31 -0.13 5.09
CA ASN A 317 12.69 -1.46 4.97
C ASN A 317 13.52 -2.41 4.08
N ASP A 318 14.83 -2.31 4.08
CA ASP A 318 15.77 -3.24 3.42
C ASP A 318 15.41 -3.54 1.96
N GLY A 319 15.02 -2.52 1.21
CA GLY A 319 14.72 -2.63 -0.21
C GLY A 319 13.29 -3.08 -0.55
N GLN A 320 12.42 -3.34 0.42
CA GLN A 320 11.06 -3.77 0.18
C GLN A 320 10.23 -2.68 -0.54
N TYR A 321 9.11 -3.10 -1.17
CA TYR A 321 8.20 -2.19 -1.86
C TYR A 321 7.52 -1.19 -0.90
N ASN A 322 7.21 0.00 -1.44
CA ASN A 322 6.44 1.05 -0.75
C ASN A 322 4.95 0.70 -0.60
#